data_3aa63dcaeef37111017e5781e69e8a07
#
_entry.id   3aa63dcaeef37111017e5781e69e8a07
#
_cell.length_a   1.000
_cell.length_b   1.000
_cell.length_c   1.000
_cell.angle_alpha   90.00
_cell.angle_beta   90.00
_cell.angle_gamma   90.00
#
_symmetry.space_group_name_H-M   'P 1'
#
loop_
_entity.id
_entity.type
_entity.pdbx_description
1 polymer ?
#
loop_
_entity_poly.entity_id
_entity_poly.type
_entity_poly.pdbx_seq_one_letter_code
_entity_poly.pdbx_strand_id
1 'polypeptide(L)'
;DSIIHHLQYLNAGFLAMDPSSGALRAWVGGIDHDFYQFDHVNSNTKRQVGSIFKPIVAAMALERGVSPCSLISASRPTYTDKEGVEWTPRNTQNDYQVEYTMRGTLAYSVNTVSAKLIQLAGVQPTISLARAMGIKSDMPEVPSIALGASSISLIEMTTVFACFANHGVAISPYYIRSIHDNDGKVFDNFKSEEPSKRVLSEETSELMISMLKGVVNEGTAGRLRYMYGVYNDIAGKTGTTQSNADGWFMAMTPNLVIGTWVGADDPRIRFRRTDLGQGSSTALPITAAFFKQVNKDESFKSITDAKFPKLTTDLQGRLDCDLYELSEDLIVEIEKSIFQRDSLIQADTSVKPPETFLQTIYKRKLKIRATQERKDSIASALEILEGG
;
A
#
# COMPACT_ATOMS: atom_id res chain seq x y z
N ASP A 1 26.75 14.44 -23.79
CA ASP A 1 26.47 13.00 -23.52
C ASP A 1 26.54 12.64 -22.03
N SER A 2 27.50 13.19 -21.24
CA SER A 2 27.63 12.93 -19.80
C SER A 2 26.39 13.39 -19.01
N ILE A 3 25.85 14.58 -19.25
CA ILE A 3 24.64 15.10 -18.57
C ILE A 3 23.43 14.23 -18.88
N ILE A 4 23.22 13.84 -20.14
CA ILE A 4 22.11 12.96 -20.53
C ILE A 4 22.24 11.61 -19.84
N HIS A 5 23.46 11.07 -19.75
CA HIS A 5 23.72 9.82 -19.08
C HIS A 5 23.37 9.89 -17.58
N HIS A 6 23.81 10.93 -16.89
CA HIS A 6 23.47 11.16 -15.47
C HIS A 6 21.96 11.31 -15.24
N LEU A 7 21.27 12.04 -16.09
CA LEU A 7 19.82 12.24 -16.00
C LEU A 7 19.00 10.95 -16.19
N GLN A 8 19.56 9.91 -16.82
CA GLN A 8 18.87 8.64 -17.09
C GLN A 8 18.93 7.64 -15.92
N TYR A 9 19.79 7.89 -14.90
CA TYR A 9 19.82 7.04 -13.73
C TYR A 9 18.60 7.23 -12.87
N LEU A 10 18.08 6.11 -12.35
CA LEU A 10 17.08 6.12 -11.30
C LEU A 10 17.79 6.16 -9.95
N ASN A 11 17.33 7.02 -9.09
CA ASN A 11 17.72 7.05 -7.68
C ASN A 11 16.74 6.24 -6.84
N ALA A 12 17.18 5.87 -5.64
CA ALA A 12 16.36 5.15 -4.67
C ALA A 12 16.61 5.70 -3.26
N GLY A 13 15.55 5.83 -2.47
CA GLY A 13 15.61 6.05 -1.04
C GLY A 13 15.06 4.82 -0.32
N PHE A 14 15.73 4.39 0.75
CA PHE A 14 15.27 3.30 1.60
C PHE A 14 15.42 3.68 3.07
N LEU A 15 14.35 3.49 3.83
CA LEU A 15 14.31 3.78 5.26
C LEU A 15 13.67 2.60 5.99
N ALA A 16 14.30 2.16 7.09
CA ALA A 16 13.71 1.18 8.01
C ALA A 16 13.60 1.78 9.41
N MET A 17 12.46 1.62 10.06
CA MET A 17 12.10 2.21 11.34
C MET A 17 11.46 1.19 12.26
N ASP A 18 11.82 1.23 13.53
CA ASP A 18 11.15 0.51 14.60
C ASP A 18 9.82 1.22 14.94
N PRO A 19 8.65 0.58 14.75
CA PRO A 19 7.37 1.25 14.94
C PRO A 19 7.05 1.58 16.39
N SER A 20 7.64 0.89 17.35
CA SER A 20 7.35 1.09 18.77
C SER A 20 8.14 2.26 19.37
N SER A 21 9.34 2.50 18.89
CA SER A 21 10.24 3.51 19.44
C SER A 21 10.48 4.70 18.53
N GLY A 22 10.27 4.57 17.21
CA GLY A 22 10.66 5.56 16.21
C GLY A 22 12.15 5.53 15.84
N ALA A 23 12.92 4.58 16.39
CA ALA A 23 14.34 4.45 16.08
C ALA A 23 14.56 4.09 14.61
N LEU A 24 15.34 4.88 13.90
CA LEU A 24 15.75 4.56 12.54
C LEU A 24 16.80 3.44 12.57
N ARG A 25 16.53 2.34 11.88
CA ARG A 25 17.35 1.14 11.84
C ARG A 25 18.23 1.07 10.60
N ALA A 26 17.77 1.63 9.50
CA ALA A 26 18.54 1.78 8.28
C ALA A 26 18.12 3.04 7.54
N TRP A 27 19.09 3.73 6.94
CA TRP A 27 18.92 4.93 6.14
C TRP A 27 19.83 4.86 4.93
N VAL A 28 19.26 4.75 3.74
CA VAL A 28 20.00 4.74 2.47
C VAL A 28 19.41 5.84 1.60
N GLY A 29 20.12 6.95 1.50
CA GLY A 29 19.67 8.18 0.85
C GLY A 29 19.75 8.16 -0.67
N GLY A 30 20.54 7.26 -1.26
CA GLY A 30 20.77 7.21 -2.70
C GLY A 30 21.44 5.91 -3.14
N ILE A 31 21.69 5.76 -4.43
CA ILE A 31 22.25 4.55 -5.04
C ILE A 31 23.78 4.47 -4.95
N ASP A 32 24.45 5.62 -4.93
CA ASP A 32 25.90 5.72 -4.88
C ASP A 32 26.28 7.10 -4.32
N HIS A 33 26.82 7.14 -3.10
CA HIS A 33 27.12 8.39 -2.41
C HIS A 33 28.30 9.15 -3.04
N ASP A 34 29.22 8.46 -3.68
CA ASP A 34 30.37 9.09 -4.33
C ASP A 34 29.94 9.89 -5.57
N PHE A 35 28.88 9.45 -6.25
CA PHE A 35 28.33 10.09 -7.43
C PHE A 35 27.08 10.94 -7.16
N TYR A 36 26.20 10.50 -6.25
CA TYR A 36 24.90 11.09 -5.97
C TYR A 36 24.75 11.35 -4.48
N GLN A 37 25.23 12.50 -4.03
CA GLN A 37 25.19 12.89 -2.62
C GLN A 37 23.83 13.40 -2.15
N PHE A 38 22.86 13.53 -3.06
CA PHE A 38 21.53 14.00 -2.72
C PHE A 38 20.76 12.91 -1.97
N ASP A 39 20.27 13.26 -0.78
CA ASP A 39 19.56 12.34 0.10
C ASP A 39 18.05 12.35 -0.16
N HIS A 40 17.54 11.23 -0.69
CA HIS A 40 16.12 11.04 -1.01
C HIS A 40 15.26 10.60 0.19
N VAL A 41 15.84 10.44 1.38
CA VAL A 41 15.14 10.01 2.60
C VAL A 41 14.78 11.19 3.49
N ASN A 42 15.61 12.23 3.54
CA ASN A 42 15.48 13.31 4.50
C ASN A 42 14.16 14.11 4.34
N SER A 43 13.78 14.82 5.39
CA SER A 43 12.51 15.56 5.47
C SER A 43 12.36 16.71 4.46
N ASN A 44 13.45 17.19 3.88
CA ASN A 44 13.44 18.27 2.89
C ASN A 44 13.24 17.75 1.47
N THR A 45 13.54 16.47 1.22
CA THR A 45 13.34 15.82 -0.07
C THR A 45 11.92 15.28 -0.15
N LYS A 46 11.08 15.99 -0.90
CA LYS A 46 9.66 15.68 -1.03
C LYS A 46 9.32 15.23 -2.44
N ARG A 47 8.59 14.14 -2.54
CA ARG A 47 8.13 13.56 -3.82
C ARG A 47 6.63 13.29 -3.74
N GLN A 48 5.95 13.33 -4.87
CA GLN A 48 4.53 13.02 -4.93
C GLN A 48 4.30 11.58 -4.46
N VAL A 49 3.42 11.39 -3.46
CA VAL A 49 3.28 10.09 -2.79
C VAL A 49 2.33 9.13 -3.49
N GLY A 50 1.42 9.63 -4.32
CA GLY A 50 0.48 8.79 -5.03
C GLY A 50 -0.32 7.88 -4.09
N SER A 51 -0.57 6.66 -4.51
CA SER A 51 -1.49 5.74 -3.84
C SER A 51 -1.06 5.28 -2.43
N ILE A 52 0.14 5.62 -1.94
CA ILE A 52 0.49 5.34 -0.53
C ILE A 52 -0.22 6.27 0.46
N PHE A 53 -0.91 7.31 -0.01
CA PHE A 53 -1.78 8.16 0.81
C PHE A 53 -3.15 7.53 1.10
N LYS A 54 -3.65 6.61 0.26
CA LYS A 54 -4.98 5.98 0.38
C LYS A 54 -5.26 5.32 1.74
N PRO A 55 -4.29 4.68 2.42
CA PRO A 55 -4.52 4.15 3.76
C PRO A 55 -4.95 5.20 4.78
N ILE A 56 -4.49 6.45 4.69
CA ILE A 56 -4.91 7.53 5.59
C ILE A 56 -6.40 7.87 5.36
N VAL A 57 -6.82 7.91 4.10
CA VAL A 57 -8.23 8.13 3.73
C VAL A 57 -9.12 7.01 4.26
N ALA A 58 -8.69 5.75 4.07
CA ALA A 58 -9.42 4.58 4.55
C ALA A 58 -9.51 4.57 6.09
N ALA A 59 -8.41 4.87 6.79
CA ALA A 59 -8.41 4.96 8.25
C ALA A 59 -9.38 6.04 8.74
N MET A 60 -9.40 7.23 8.12
CA MET A 60 -10.33 8.29 8.50
C MET A 60 -11.78 7.90 8.21
N ALA A 61 -12.04 7.17 7.12
CA ALA A 61 -13.38 6.66 6.83
C ALA A 61 -13.84 5.64 7.89
N LEU A 62 -12.96 4.73 8.34
CA LEU A 62 -13.22 3.79 9.44
C LEU A 62 -13.53 4.52 10.75
N GLU A 63 -12.72 5.52 11.13
CA GLU A 63 -12.95 6.37 12.32
C GLU A 63 -14.31 7.09 12.26
N ARG A 64 -14.84 7.31 11.06
CA ARG A 64 -16.18 7.87 10.83
C ARG A 64 -17.29 6.82 10.71
N GLY A 65 -16.99 5.56 10.97
CA GLY A 65 -17.97 4.48 10.99
C GLY A 65 -18.30 3.90 9.61
N VAL A 66 -17.55 4.22 8.56
CA VAL A 66 -17.72 3.55 7.25
C VAL A 66 -17.25 2.11 7.37
N SER A 67 -18.13 1.16 7.06
CA SER A 67 -17.79 -0.26 7.13
C SER A 67 -16.71 -0.63 6.10
N PRO A 68 -15.71 -1.44 6.48
CA PRO A 68 -14.73 -1.95 5.52
C PRO A 68 -15.34 -2.78 4.38
N CYS A 69 -16.56 -3.30 4.59
CA CYS A 69 -17.33 -4.07 3.61
C CYS A 69 -18.33 -3.23 2.78
N SER A 70 -18.40 -1.92 3.00
CA SER A 70 -19.25 -1.06 2.18
C SER A 70 -18.84 -1.13 0.72
N LEU A 71 -19.75 -1.54 -0.14
CA LEU A 71 -19.58 -1.55 -1.59
C LEU A 71 -19.68 -0.13 -2.14
N ILE A 72 -18.69 0.28 -2.90
CA ILE A 72 -18.61 1.59 -3.54
C ILE A 72 -18.34 1.38 -5.02
N SER A 73 -19.22 1.91 -5.87
CA SER A 73 -19.09 1.81 -7.31
C SER A 73 -17.81 2.47 -7.83
N ALA A 74 -17.09 1.79 -8.71
CA ALA A 74 -15.91 2.33 -9.39
C ALA A 74 -16.26 3.27 -10.56
N SER A 75 -17.53 3.61 -10.78
CA SER A 75 -17.95 4.59 -11.78
C SER A 75 -17.21 5.92 -11.56
N ARG A 76 -16.91 6.61 -12.66
CA ARG A 76 -16.10 7.83 -12.65
C ARG A 76 -16.87 9.03 -12.07
N PRO A 77 -16.49 9.56 -10.90
CA PRO A 77 -17.02 10.81 -10.41
C PRO A 77 -16.33 11.99 -11.08
N THR A 78 -17.03 13.09 -11.25
CA THR A 78 -16.44 14.40 -11.61
C THR A 78 -16.59 15.33 -10.42
N TYR A 79 -15.52 16.00 -10.06
CA TYR A 79 -15.48 17.01 -8.99
C TYR A 79 -15.16 18.36 -9.61
N THR A 80 -15.89 19.38 -9.20
CA THR A 80 -15.63 20.75 -9.61
C THR A 80 -15.12 21.52 -8.39
N ASP A 81 -14.00 22.21 -8.53
CA ASP A 81 -13.46 23.07 -7.48
C ASP A 81 -14.18 24.41 -7.41
N LYS A 82 -13.74 25.29 -6.49
CA LYS A 82 -14.35 26.61 -6.29
C LYS A 82 -14.12 27.55 -7.48
N GLU A 83 -13.09 27.29 -8.26
CA GLU A 83 -12.71 28.03 -9.47
C GLU A 83 -13.42 27.50 -10.73
N GLY A 84 -14.23 26.43 -10.59
CA GLY A 84 -14.96 25.80 -11.69
C GLY A 84 -14.10 24.80 -12.51
N VAL A 85 -12.92 24.42 -12.01
CA VAL A 85 -12.05 23.43 -12.68
C VAL A 85 -12.56 22.03 -12.36
N GLU A 86 -12.81 21.26 -13.42
CA GLU A 86 -13.27 19.88 -13.29
C GLU A 86 -12.11 18.90 -13.17
N TRP A 87 -12.24 17.98 -12.22
CA TRP A 87 -11.33 16.87 -12.04
C TRP A 87 -12.07 15.53 -12.01
N THR A 88 -11.65 14.60 -12.86
CA THR A 88 -12.22 13.26 -12.96
C THR A 88 -11.10 12.21 -12.78
N PRO A 89 -11.08 11.45 -11.68
CA PRO A 89 -10.09 10.40 -11.47
C PRO A 89 -10.24 9.28 -12.50
N ARG A 90 -9.09 8.65 -12.83
CA ARG A 90 -9.05 7.48 -13.71
C ARG A 90 -8.41 6.30 -13.00
N ASN A 91 -8.99 5.12 -13.16
CA ASN A 91 -8.38 3.88 -12.73
C ASN A 91 -7.27 3.45 -13.69
N THR A 92 -6.29 2.71 -13.18
CA THR A 92 -5.23 2.12 -14.02
C THR A 92 -5.80 1.01 -14.91
N GLN A 93 -6.87 0.37 -14.46
CA GLN A 93 -7.61 -0.66 -15.18
C GLN A 93 -8.99 -0.12 -15.59
N ASN A 94 -9.57 -0.68 -16.65
CA ASN A 94 -10.94 -0.35 -17.08
C ASN A 94 -11.95 -1.17 -16.27
N ASP A 95 -12.13 -0.81 -15.02
CA ASP A 95 -12.94 -1.52 -14.02
C ASP A 95 -14.09 -0.67 -13.48
N TYR A 96 -14.58 0.28 -14.28
CA TYR A 96 -15.58 1.28 -13.85
C TYR A 96 -16.99 0.72 -13.56
N GLN A 97 -17.26 -0.51 -13.96
CA GLN A 97 -18.52 -1.22 -13.74
C GLN A 97 -18.51 -2.09 -12.48
N VAL A 98 -17.37 -2.17 -11.79
CA VAL A 98 -17.18 -2.99 -10.59
C VAL A 98 -17.53 -2.17 -9.34
N GLU A 99 -18.08 -2.82 -8.33
CA GLU A 99 -18.19 -2.28 -6.99
C GLU A 99 -17.13 -2.89 -6.09
N TYR A 100 -16.41 -2.04 -5.36
CA TYR A 100 -15.33 -2.47 -4.48
C TYR A 100 -15.66 -2.18 -3.03
N THR A 101 -15.35 -3.14 -2.15
CA THR A 101 -15.24 -2.87 -0.73
C THR A 101 -14.02 -1.98 -0.44
N MET A 102 -13.93 -1.41 0.76
CA MET A 102 -12.74 -0.64 1.18
C MET A 102 -11.49 -1.53 1.12
N ARG A 103 -11.61 -2.80 1.54
CA ARG A 103 -10.55 -3.82 1.44
C ARG A 103 -10.09 -4.01 -0.01
N GLY A 104 -11.03 -4.19 -0.94
CA GLY A 104 -10.76 -4.33 -2.37
C GLY A 104 -10.15 -3.06 -2.98
N THR A 105 -10.65 -1.90 -2.55
CA THR A 105 -10.12 -0.58 -2.97
C THR A 105 -8.65 -0.43 -2.62
N LEU A 106 -8.24 -0.83 -1.43
CA LEU A 106 -6.83 -0.80 -1.03
C LEU A 106 -6.01 -1.86 -1.76
N ALA A 107 -6.52 -3.09 -1.87
CA ALA A 107 -5.85 -4.22 -2.52
C ALA A 107 -5.50 -3.93 -3.98
N TYR A 108 -6.47 -3.44 -4.75
CA TYR A 108 -6.29 -3.10 -6.17
C TYR A 108 -5.95 -1.64 -6.43
N SER A 109 -5.87 -0.83 -5.37
CA SER A 109 -5.50 0.59 -5.44
C SER A 109 -6.43 1.42 -6.33
N VAL A 110 -7.76 1.19 -6.26
CA VAL A 110 -8.77 1.79 -7.12
C VAL A 110 -8.89 3.30 -6.87
N ASN A 111 -8.66 4.11 -7.91
CA ASN A 111 -8.60 5.56 -7.79
C ASN A 111 -9.99 6.19 -7.63
N THR A 112 -10.95 5.78 -8.46
CA THR A 112 -12.31 6.36 -8.44
C THR A 112 -13.01 6.11 -7.11
N VAL A 113 -12.85 4.92 -6.55
CA VAL A 113 -13.41 4.58 -5.23
C VAL A 113 -12.70 5.35 -4.12
N SER A 114 -11.37 5.49 -4.17
CA SER A 114 -10.63 6.29 -3.18
C SER A 114 -11.05 7.76 -3.20
N ALA A 115 -11.35 8.30 -4.39
CA ALA A 115 -11.86 9.66 -4.54
C ALA A 115 -13.30 9.83 -4.00
N LYS A 116 -14.13 8.78 -4.05
CA LYS A 116 -15.44 8.77 -3.38
C LYS A 116 -15.29 8.58 -1.87
N LEU A 117 -14.36 7.74 -1.44
CA LEU A 117 -14.14 7.45 -0.03
C LEU A 117 -13.71 8.70 0.75
N ILE A 118 -12.91 9.61 0.16
CA ILE A 118 -12.53 10.85 0.84
C ILE A 118 -13.72 11.80 1.05
N GLN A 119 -14.80 11.69 0.27
CA GLN A 119 -16.01 12.46 0.54
C GLN A 119 -16.70 11.97 1.83
N LEU A 120 -16.68 10.66 2.06
CA LEU A 120 -17.19 10.05 3.30
C LEU A 120 -16.27 10.34 4.49
N ALA A 121 -14.97 10.23 4.29
CA ALA A 121 -13.95 10.53 5.28
C ALA A 121 -13.85 12.02 5.63
N GLY A 122 -14.14 12.89 4.68
CA GLY A 122 -13.93 14.33 4.76
C GLY A 122 -12.47 14.73 4.47
N VAL A 123 -12.26 15.73 3.60
CA VAL A 123 -10.91 16.19 3.22
C VAL A 123 -10.16 16.74 4.43
N GLN A 124 -10.73 17.70 5.15
CA GLN A 124 -10.12 18.33 6.34
C GLN A 124 -9.86 17.34 7.48
N PRO A 125 -10.78 16.45 7.89
CA PRO A 125 -10.49 15.42 8.87
C PRO A 125 -9.34 14.49 8.45
N THR A 126 -9.26 14.13 7.16
CA THR A 126 -8.18 13.31 6.63
C THR A 126 -6.83 14.02 6.72
N ILE A 127 -6.76 15.31 6.37
CA ILE A 127 -5.55 16.12 6.52
C ILE A 127 -5.16 16.24 8.00
N SER A 128 -6.14 16.49 8.88
CA SER A 128 -5.89 16.58 10.33
C SER A 128 -5.33 15.26 10.89
N LEU A 129 -5.87 14.12 10.46
CA LEU A 129 -5.34 12.82 10.83
C LEU A 129 -3.90 12.63 10.30
N ALA A 130 -3.66 12.96 9.03
CA ALA A 130 -2.33 12.87 8.43
C ALA A 130 -1.29 13.72 9.19
N ARG A 131 -1.67 14.94 9.63
CA ARG A 131 -0.86 15.79 10.52
C ARG A 131 -0.58 15.11 11.85
N ALA A 132 -1.61 14.56 12.49
CA ALA A 132 -1.48 13.87 13.77
C ALA A 132 -0.59 12.61 13.67
N MET A 133 -0.57 11.94 12.51
CA MET A 133 0.30 10.80 12.22
C MET A 133 1.75 11.20 11.90
N GLY A 134 2.08 12.50 11.78
CA GLY A 134 3.44 12.98 11.64
C GLY A 134 3.78 13.68 10.31
N ILE A 135 2.83 13.90 9.38
CA ILE A 135 3.09 14.65 8.15
C ILE A 135 3.15 16.14 8.46
N LYS A 136 4.29 16.77 8.15
CA LYS A 136 4.52 18.22 8.26
C LYS A 136 4.47 18.93 6.91
N SER A 137 4.61 18.18 5.82
CA SER A 137 4.56 18.66 4.44
C SER A 137 3.19 19.27 4.10
N ASP A 138 3.15 20.22 3.19
CA ASP A 138 1.92 20.86 2.77
C ASP A 138 0.98 19.90 2.04
N MET A 139 -0.29 19.99 2.36
CA MET A 139 -1.34 19.15 1.82
C MET A 139 -2.49 20.03 1.31
N PRO A 140 -2.82 19.99 0.00
CA PRO A 140 -3.90 20.78 -0.55
C PRO A 140 -5.27 20.27 -0.06
N GLU A 141 -6.18 21.19 0.22
CA GLU A 141 -7.53 20.91 0.70
C GLU A 141 -8.51 20.57 -0.43
N VAL A 142 -8.11 19.62 -1.26
CA VAL A 142 -8.87 19.20 -2.44
C VAL A 142 -9.10 17.70 -2.47
N PRO A 143 -10.18 17.19 -3.09
CA PRO A 143 -10.46 15.75 -3.14
C PRO A 143 -9.35 14.91 -3.76
N SER A 144 -8.54 15.46 -4.66
CA SER A 144 -7.42 14.75 -5.30
C SER A 144 -6.31 14.35 -4.34
N ILE A 145 -6.29 14.88 -3.10
CA ILE A 145 -5.37 14.41 -2.05
C ILE A 145 -5.56 12.91 -1.76
N ALA A 146 -6.77 12.38 -1.95
CA ALA A 146 -7.04 10.94 -1.81
C ALA A 146 -6.15 10.07 -2.70
N LEU A 147 -5.65 10.62 -3.79
CA LEU A 147 -4.75 9.95 -4.72
C LEU A 147 -3.28 10.33 -4.50
N GLY A 148 -2.98 11.02 -3.41
CA GLY A 148 -1.63 11.45 -3.06
C GLY A 148 -1.08 12.56 -3.96
N ALA A 149 -1.90 13.58 -4.23
CA ALA A 149 -1.49 14.76 -5.01
C ALA A 149 -0.48 15.65 -4.26
N SER A 150 -0.09 15.30 -3.04
CA SER A 150 0.88 16.03 -2.22
C SER A 150 2.29 15.47 -2.38
N SER A 151 3.29 16.37 -2.28
CA SER A 151 4.69 16.01 -2.16
C SER A 151 5.07 15.90 -0.68
N ILE A 152 5.43 14.67 -0.26
CA ILE A 152 5.74 14.32 1.13
C ILE A 152 7.06 13.54 1.14
N SER A 153 7.84 13.67 2.19
CA SER A 153 9.12 12.97 2.30
C SER A 153 8.96 11.49 2.64
N LEU A 154 9.99 10.69 2.32
CA LEU A 154 9.99 9.25 2.62
C LEU A 154 9.90 9.00 4.13
N ILE A 155 10.60 9.80 4.94
CA ILE A 155 10.57 9.66 6.40
C ILE A 155 9.19 9.96 6.97
N GLU A 156 8.47 10.98 6.47
CA GLU A 156 7.11 11.28 6.92
C GLU A 156 6.14 10.14 6.59
N MET A 157 6.20 9.61 5.36
CA MET A 157 5.34 8.48 4.99
C MET A 157 5.69 7.22 5.78
N THR A 158 6.97 6.95 6.05
CA THR A 158 7.37 5.83 6.89
C THR A 158 6.82 5.99 8.32
N THR A 159 6.83 7.22 8.86
CA THR A 159 6.24 7.53 10.17
C THR A 159 4.73 7.29 10.21
N VAL A 160 4.00 7.65 9.15
CA VAL A 160 2.57 7.33 9.03
C VAL A 160 2.31 5.83 9.09
N PHE A 161 3.07 5.04 8.34
CA PHE A 161 2.91 3.58 8.36
C PHE A 161 3.35 2.96 9.70
N ALA A 162 4.33 3.56 10.38
CA ALA A 162 4.71 3.16 11.73
C ALA A 162 3.57 3.37 12.74
N CYS A 163 2.76 4.42 12.58
CA CYS A 163 1.58 4.65 13.41
C CYS A 163 0.57 3.49 13.29
N PHE A 164 0.33 2.94 12.09
CA PHE A 164 -0.52 1.75 11.94
C PHE A 164 0.08 0.54 12.65
N ALA A 165 1.38 0.27 12.44
CA ALA A 165 2.06 -0.86 13.07
C ALA A 165 2.15 -0.73 14.59
N ASN A 166 2.09 0.49 15.12
CA ASN A 166 2.11 0.83 16.55
C ASN A 166 0.69 1.05 17.13
N HIS A 167 -0.28 0.28 16.67
CA HIS A 167 -1.65 0.27 17.21
C HIS A 167 -2.33 1.65 17.24
N GLY A 168 -2.02 2.52 16.27
CA GLY A 168 -2.61 3.86 16.15
C GLY A 168 -1.95 4.93 17.03
N VAL A 169 -0.81 4.63 17.60
CA VAL A 169 -0.03 5.57 18.41
C VAL A 169 1.03 6.22 17.53
N ALA A 170 0.97 7.54 17.39
CA ALA A 170 1.95 8.31 16.65
C ALA A 170 3.29 8.34 17.40
N ILE A 171 4.38 8.30 16.63
CA ILE A 171 5.76 8.31 17.12
C ILE A 171 6.57 9.38 16.38
N SER A 172 7.65 9.83 17.00
CA SER A 172 8.61 10.73 16.38
C SER A 172 9.87 9.94 15.98
N PRO A 173 10.30 9.98 14.69
CA PRO A 173 11.51 9.31 14.27
C PRO A 173 12.77 9.97 14.86
N TYR A 174 13.75 9.14 15.24
CA TYR A 174 15.07 9.60 15.69
C TYR A 174 16.18 8.66 15.22
N TYR A 175 17.39 9.22 15.02
CA TYR A 175 18.58 8.46 14.57
C TYR A 175 19.75 8.60 15.56
N ILE A 176 19.74 9.58 16.46
CA ILE A 176 20.70 9.71 17.57
C ILE A 176 19.94 9.42 18.86
N ARG A 177 20.37 8.41 19.61
CA ARG A 177 19.77 8.04 20.88
C ARG A 177 20.34 8.81 22.05
N SER A 178 21.68 8.90 22.11
CA SER A 178 22.42 9.58 23.16
C SER A 178 23.81 9.94 22.71
N ILE A 179 24.38 10.96 23.31
CA ILE A 179 25.77 11.35 23.17
C ILE A 179 26.44 11.14 24.53
N HIS A 180 27.59 10.47 24.52
CA HIS A 180 28.39 10.21 25.72
C HIS A 180 29.76 10.84 25.56
N ASP A 181 30.37 11.26 26.68
CA ASP A 181 31.76 11.60 26.70
C ASP A 181 32.67 10.35 26.73
N ASN A 182 33.98 10.53 26.72
CA ASN A 182 34.94 9.43 26.71
C ASN A 182 34.94 8.61 28.00
N ASP A 183 34.42 9.16 29.09
CA ASP A 183 34.27 8.48 30.40
C ASP A 183 32.93 7.76 30.54
N GLY A 184 32.10 7.75 29.47
CA GLY A 184 30.80 7.09 29.43
C GLY A 184 29.67 7.89 30.09
N LYS A 185 29.91 9.12 30.50
CA LYS A 185 28.89 10.01 31.06
C LYS A 185 27.98 10.50 29.95
N VAL A 186 26.68 10.42 30.16
CA VAL A 186 25.67 10.91 29.20
C VAL A 186 25.77 12.44 29.11
N PHE A 187 26.11 12.93 27.93
CA PHE A 187 26.14 14.36 27.60
C PHE A 187 24.75 14.84 27.21
N ASP A 188 24.06 14.06 26.38
CA ASP A 188 22.70 14.35 25.94
C ASP A 188 21.94 13.06 25.61
N ASN A 189 20.60 13.08 25.72
CA ASN A 189 19.74 11.95 25.46
C ASN A 189 18.53 12.41 24.62
N PHE A 190 18.49 11.99 23.35
CA PHE A 190 17.49 12.35 22.35
C PHE A 190 16.25 11.47 22.37
N LYS A 191 15.90 10.87 23.53
CA LYS A 191 14.58 10.25 23.66
C LYS A 191 13.52 11.31 23.37
N SER A 192 12.54 10.95 22.49
CA SER A 192 11.39 11.82 22.25
C SER A 192 10.79 12.23 23.61
N GLU A 193 10.85 13.51 23.93
CA GLU A 193 10.21 14.08 25.15
C GLU A 193 8.70 14.17 24.99
N GLU A 194 8.21 14.13 23.73
CA GLU A 194 6.77 14.15 23.48
C GLU A 194 6.16 12.79 23.80
N PRO A 195 5.14 12.77 24.67
CA PRO A 195 4.42 11.52 24.95
C PRO A 195 3.79 11.01 23.66
N SER A 196 3.97 9.73 23.39
CA SER A 196 3.31 9.06 22.27
C SER A 196 1.80 9.27 22.39
N LYS A 197 1.19 9.83 21.34
CA LYS A 197 -0.24 10.14 21.31
C LYS A 197 -0.99 9.14 20.45
N ARG A 198 -2.05 8.54 21.00
CA ARG A 198 -2.97 7.76 20.18
C ARG A 198 -3.76 8.72 19.26
N VAL A 199 -3.66 8.47 17.95
CA VAL A 199 -4.30 9.30 16.90
C VAL A 199 -5.31 8.50 16.08
N LEU A 200 -5.26 7.17 16.18
CA LEU A 200 -6.25 6.23 15.66
C LEU A 200 -6.69 5.28 16.78
N SER A 201 -7.91 4.80 16.71
CA SER A 201 -8.34 3.70 17.56
C SER A 201 -7.50 2.44 17.26
N GLU A 202 -7.30 1.60 18.27
CA GLU A 202 -6.60 0.33 18.10
C GLU A 202 -7.33 -0.55 17.08
N GLU A 203 -8.65 -0.58 17.17
CA GLU A 203 -9.54 -1.27 16.24
C GLU A 203 -9.30 -0.83 14.78
N THR A 204 -9.29 0.48 14.52
CA THR A 204 -8.99 1.00 13.16
C THR A 204 -7.61 0.56 12.69
N SER A 205 -6.60 0.58 13.56
CA SER A 205 -5.25 0.13 13.21
C SER A 205 -5.18 -1.35 12.87
N GLU A 206 -5.86 -2.20 13.62
CA GLU A 206 -5.93 -3.64 13.36
C GLU A 206 -6.67 -3.96 12.06
N LEU A 207 -7.80 -3.30 11.81
CA LEU A 207 -8.53 -3.40 10.53
C LEU A 207 -7.65 -2.93 9.36
N MET A 208 -6.94 -1.82 9.51
CA MET A 208 -6.02 -1.30 8.49
C MET A 208 -4.88 -2.27 8.21
N ILE A 209 -4.22 -2.84 9.22
CA ILE A 209 -3.17 -3.84 9.06
C ILE A 209 -3.72 -5.03 8.27
N SER A 210 -4.90 -5.55 8.62
CA SER A 210 -5.52 -6.69 7.93
C SER A 210 -5.82 -6.37 6.47
N MET A 211 -6.38 -5.20 6.17
CA MET A 211 -6.65 -4.78 4.78
C MET A 211 -5.35 -4.58 3.99
N LEU A 212 -4.30 -4.04 4.61
CA LEU A 212 -2.99 -3.84 3.97
C LEU A 212 -2.22 -5.17 3.79
N LYS A 213 -2.48 -6.20 4.61
CA LYS A 213 -2.04 -7.58 4.32
C LYS A 213 -2.70 -8.10 3.04
N GLY A 214 -3.96 -7.74 2.77
CA GLY A 214 -4.65 -8.04 1.51
C GLY A 214 -3.93 -7.47 0.29
N VAL A 215 -3.35 -6.27 0.38
CA VAL A 215 -2.54 -5.68 -0.72
C VAL A 215 -1.35 -6.57 -1.10
N VAL A 216 -0.71 -7.17 -0.09
CA VAL A 216 0.48 -8.03 -0.27
C VAL A 216 0.11 -9.45 -0.69
N ASN A 217 -1.00 -9.98 -0.21
CA ASN A 217 -1.40 -11.37 -0.48
C ASN A 217 -2.23 -11.50 -1.75
N GLU A 218 -3.05 -10.49 -2.06
CA GLU A 218 -4.09 -10.57 -3.09
C GLU A 218 -4.03 -9.43 -4.11
N GLY A 219 -3.36 -8.32 -3.75
CA GLY A 219 -3.38 -7.07 -4.48
C GLY A 219 -2.11 -6.73 -5.25
N THR A 220 -1.88 -5.42 -5.36
CA THR A 220 -0.81 -4.83 -6.19
C THR A 220 0.61 -5.18 -5.72
N ALA A 221 0.81 -5.60 -4.47
CA ALA A 221 2.10 -6.03 -3.95
C ALA A 221 2.28 -7.57 -3.94
N GLY A 222 1.39 -8.35 -4.56
CA GLY A 222 1.43 -9.80 -4.60
C GLY A 222 2.75 -10.38 -5.16
N ARG A 223 3.48 -9.63 -6.00
CA ARG A 223 4.83 -10.01 -6.48
C ARG A 223 5.78 -10.34 -5.35
N LEU A 224 5.62 -9.74 -4.16
CA LEU A 224 6.42 -10.05 -2.98
C LEU A 224 6.35 -11.55 -2.64
N ARG A 225 5.18 -12.17 -2.81
CA ARG A 225 4.92 -13.59 -2.59
C ARG A 225 5.38 -14.45 -3.77
N TYR A 226 4.70 -14.32 -4.91
CA TYR A 226 4.86 -15.27 -6.01
C TYR A 226 6.14 -15.08 -6.83
N MET A 227 6.72 -13.87 -6.87
CA MET A 227 7.94 -13.61 -7.64
C MET A 227 9.20 -13.63 -6.77
N TYR A 228 9.11 -13.07 -5.55
CA TYR A 228 10.27 -12.92 -4.68
C TYR A 228 10.35 -13.94 -3.55
N GLY A 229 9.29 -14.71 -3.28
CA GLY A 229 9.27 -15.75 -2.25
C GLY A 229 9.43 -15.22 -0.82
N VAL A 230 8.98 -13.99 -0.55
CA VAL A 230 9.02 -13.37 0.78
C VAL A 230 7.68 -13.64 1.47
N TYR A 231 7.68 -14.49 2.51
CA TYR A 231 6.47 -14.96 3.21
C TYR A 231 6.35 -14.45 4.65
N ASN A 232 7.18 -13.50 5.05
CA ASN A 232 7.02 -12.78 6.33
C ASN A 232 5.60 -12.21 6.47
N ASP A 233 5.13 -11.99 7.70
CA ASP A 233 3.82 -11.38 7.93
C ASP A 233 3.89 -9.87 7.66
N ILE A 234 3.63 -9.50 6.43
CA ILE A 234 3.80 -8.14 5.91
C ILE A 234 2.44 -7.57 5.51
N ALA A 235 2.14 -6.40 6.03
CA ALA A 235 1.14 -5.48 5.52
C ALA A 235 1.86 -4.39 4.70
N GLY A 236 1.25 -3.86 3.63
CA GLY A 236 1.95 -2.86 2.83
C GLY A 236 1.07 -2.18 1.78
N LYS A 237 1.65 -1.20 1.11
CA LYS A 237 0.99 -0.44 0.04
C LYS A 237 1.96 -0.03 -1.04
N THR A 238 1.61 -0.28 -2.28
CA THR A 238 2.33 0.27 -3.45
C THR A 238 1.84 1.67 -3.77
N GLY A 239 2.73 2.51 -4.24
CA GLY A 239 2.43 3.82 -4.79
C GLY A 239 3.03 3.97 -6.18
N THR A 240 2.29 4.69 -7.03
CA THR A 240 2.74 5.09 -8.35
C THR A 240 2.12 6.45 -8.60
N THR A 241 2.92 7.42 -9.00
CA THR A 241 2.41 8.73 -9.36
C THR A 241 1.87 8.73 -10.79
N GLN A 242 1.00 9.68 -11.08
CA GLN A 242 0.58 9.92 -12.46
C GLN A 242 1.83 10.14 -13.31
N SER A 243 1.84 9.55 -14.49
CA SER A 243 3.00 9.62 -15.39
C SER A 243 4.20 8.77 -14.99
N ASN A 244 4.11 7.91 -13.96
CA ASN A 244 5.15 6.94 -13.59
C ASN A 244 6.52 7.57 -13.23
N ALA A 245 6.51 8.76 -12.63
CA ALA A 245 7.73 9.44 -12.21
C ALA A 245 8.28 8.91 -10.88
N ASP A 246 7.39 8.48 -9.98
CA ASP A 246 7.72 7.98 -8.66
C ASP A 246 7.09 6.61 -8.41
N GLY A 247 7.91 5.67 -8.00
CA GLY A 247 7.50 4.36 -7.54
C GLY A 247 7.74 4.22 -6.03
N TRP A 248 6.71 3.84 -5.28
CA TRP A 248 6.75 3.71 -3.83
C TRP A 248 6.36 2.30 -3.38
N PHE A 249 6.96 1.84 -2.31
CA PHE A 249 6.47 0.69 -1.58
C PHE A 249 6.68 0.90 -0.07
N MET A 250 5.57 0.85 0.66
CA MET A 250 5.56 0.86 2.12
C MET A 250 5.28 -0.55 2.60
N ALA A 251 6.10 -1.07 3.49
CA ALA A 251 5.95 -2.40 4.08
C ALA A 251 6.02 -2.31 5.60
N MET A 252 5.19 -3.07 6.30
CA MET A 252 5.14 -3.17 7.75
C MET A 252 5.17 -4.63 8.17
N THR A 253 6.04 -4.97 9.13
CA THR A 253 5.92 -6.11 10.04
C THR A 253 5.57 -5.58 11.42
N PRO A 254 5.26 -6.42 12.42
CA PRO A 254 5.05 -5.93 13.79
C PRO A 254 6.21 -5.11 14.36
N ASN A 255 7.44 -5.43 13.96
CA ASN A 255 8.66 -4.89 14.57
C ASN A 255 9.53 -4.05 13.62
N LEU A 256 9.11 -3.87 12.37
CA LEU A 256 9.84 -3.06 11.40
C LEU A 256 8.91 -2.47 10.36
N VAL A 257 9.06 -1.17 10.09
CA VAL A 257 8.39 -0.48 8.98
C VAL A 257 9.44 -0.02 7.99
N ILE A 258 9.17 -0.25 6.71
CA ILE A 258 10.08 0.07 5.62
C ILE A 258 9.36 0.98 4.64
N GLY A 259 10.00 2.10 4.31
CA GLY A 259 9.65 2.94 3.18
C GLY A 259 10.71 2.81 2.08
N THR A 260 10.27 2.62 0.85
CA THR A 260 11.14 2.57 -0.33
C THR A 260 10.56 3.46 -1.42
N TRP A 261 11.41 4.31 -1.99
CA TRP A 261 11.10 5.15 -3.13
C TRP A 261 12.11 4.93 -4.25
N VAL A 262 11.64 5.01 -5.51
CA VAL A 262 12.47 4.98 -6.72
C VAL A 262 11.94 5.99 -7.71
N GLY A 263 12.84 6.78 -8.29
CA GLY A 263 12.52 7.76 -9.32
C GLY A 263 13.77 8.44 -9.85
N ALA A 264 13.64 9.30 -10.87
CA ALA A 264 14.71 10.18 -11.30
C ALA A 264 14.72 11.48 -10.48
N ASP A 265 15.85 12.17 -10.41
CA ASP A 265 15.95 13.47 -9.74
C ASP A 265 15.01 14.49 -10.36
N ASP A 266 14.93 14.52 -11.67
CA ASP A 266 13.96 15.32 -12.41
C ASP A 266 12.70 14.47 -12.73
N PRO A 267 11.53 14.83 -12.19
CA PRO A 267 10.29 14.06 -12.42
C PRO A 267 9.79 14.08 -13.87
N ARG A 268 10.40 14.89 -14.75
CA ARG A 268 10.15 14.85 -16.20
C ARG A 268 10.76 13.60 -16.83
N ILE A 269 11.78 13.02 -16.20
CA ILE A 269 12.39 11.74 -16.58
C ILE A 269 11.63 10.63 -15.89
N ARG A 270 10.91 9.85 -16.69
CA ARG A 270 9.91 8.90 -16.19
C ARG A 270 9.69 7.73 -17.13
N PHE A 271 9.15 6.67 -16.60
CA PHE A 271 8.77 5.53 -17.43
C PHE A 271 7.58 5.86 -18.34
N ARG A 272 7.66 5.44 -19.59
CA ARG A 272 6.55 5.60 -20.55
C ARG A 272 5.39 4.65 -20.26
N ARG A 273 5.67 3.51 -19.65
CA ARG A 273 4.70 2.44 -19.36
C ARG A 273 4.56 2.22 -17.87
N THR A 274 3.33 2.08 -17.39
CA THR A 274 3.03 1.89 -15.96
C THR A 274 3.56 0.55 -15.42
N ASP A 275 3.54 -0.53 -16.23
CA ASP A 275 4.06 -1.83 -15.82
C ASP A 275 5.56 -1.84 -15.49
N LEU A 276 6.32 -0.88 -16.03
CA LEU A 276 7.74 -0.68 -15.73
C LEU A 276 7.96 0.32 -14.59
N GLY A 277 7.17 1.40 -14.52
CA GLY A 277 7.37 2.50 -13.56
C GLY A 277 6.56 2.40 -12.27
N GLN A 278 5.65 1.43 -12.15
CA GLN A 278 4.87 1.27 -10.93
C GLN A 278 5.72 0.80 -9.74
N GLY A 279 5.31 1.19 -8.53
CA GLY A 279 6.04 0.84 -7.30
C GLY A 279 6.25 -0.65 -7.10
N SER A 280 5.36 -1.51 -7.61
CA SER A 280 5.54 -2.98 -7.59
C SER A 280 6.64 -3.48 -8.53
N SER A 281 7.10 -2.66 -9.48
CA SER A 281 8.18 -2.99 -10.42
C SER A 281 9.50 -2.30 -10.09
N THR A 282 9.46 -1.22 -9.29
CA THR A 282 10.61 -0.37 -8.96
C THR A 282 11.00 -0.47 -7.48
N ALA A 283 10.17 0.02 -6.56
CA ALA A 283 10.48 0.08 -5.13
C ALA A 283 10.33 -1.29 -4.41
N LEU A 284 9.29 -2.05 -4.72
CA LEU A 284 9.04 -3.36 -4.09
C LEU A 284 10.19 -4.36 -4.24
N PRO A 285 10.90 -4.48 -5.40
CA PRO A 285 12.06 -5.35 -5.55
C PRO A 285 13.18 -5.07 -4.55
N ILE A 286 13.44 -3.80 -4.22
CA ILE A 286 14.44 -3.38 -3.23
C ILE A 286 14.06 -3.90 -1.84
N THR A 287 12.81 -3.67 -1.43
CA THR A 287 12.27 -4.21 -0.17
C THR A 287 12.33 -5.74 -0.14
N ALA A 288 12.02 -6.40 -1.26
CA ALA A 288 12.11 -7.86 -1.37
C ALA A 288 13.54 -8.37 -1.20
N ALA A 289 14.51 -7.69 -1.80
CA ALA A 289 15.93 -8.02 -1.66
C ALA A 289 16.40 -7.87 -0.20
N PHE A 290 15.96 -6.80 0.48
CA PHE A 290 16.22 -6.61 1.91
C PHE A 290 15.69 -7.80 2.73
N PHE A 291 14.40 -8.16 2.59
CA PHE A 291 13.84 -9.30 3.34
C PHE A 291 14.55 -10.63 3.02
N LYS A 292 14.97 -10.84 1.77
CA LYS A 292 15.74 -12.03 1.41
C LYS A 292 17.08 -12.13 2.13
N GLN A 293 17.70 -11.01 2.47
CA GLN A 293 18.98 -11.01 3.22
C GLN A 293 18.73 -11.18 4.71
N VAL A 294 17.84 -10.39 5.30
CA VAL A 294 17.57 -10.47 6.75
C VAL A 294 16.96 -11.82 7.15
N ASN A 295 16.21 -12.48 6.25
CA ASN A 295 15.67 -13.83 6.49
C ASN A 295 16.74 -14.93 6.58
N LYS A 296 17.98 -14.66 6.14
CA LYS A 296 19.09 -15.62 6.23
C LYS A 296 19.86 -15.51 7.55
N ASP A 297 19.69 -14.42 8.27
CA ASP A 297 20.44 -14.11 9.47
C ASP A 297 19.57 -14.28 10.72
N GLU A 298 19.96 -15.21 11.57
CA GLU A 298 19.27 -15.55 12.82
C GLU A 298 19.13 -14.38 13.79
N SER A 299 20.04 -13.39 13.73
CA SER A 299 19.99 -12.21 14.59
C SER A 299 18.77 -11.33 14.33
N PHE A 300 18.13 -11.48 13.16
CA PHE A 300 16.93 -10.73 12.78
C PHE A 300 15.61 -11.51 12.99
N LYS A 301 15.62 -12.65 13.66
CA LYS A 301 14.40 -13.44 13.91
C LYS A 301 13.29 -12.66 14.59
N SER A 302 13.62 -11.73 15.46
CA SER A 302 12.64 -10.85 16.10
C SER A 302 11.85 -9.99 15.10
N ILE A 303 12.37 -9.78 13.90
CA ILE A 303 11.73 -9.04 12.80
C ILE A 303 11.09 -10.01 11.82
N THR A 304 11.82 -11.08 11.45
CA THR A 304 11.43 -11.97 10.35
C THR A 304 10.31 -12.95 10.73
N ASP A 305 10.27 -13.38 11.98
CA ASP A 305 9.28 -14.33 12.50
C ASP A 305 8.10 -13.66 13.20
N ALA A 306 8.19 -12.35 13.42
CA ALA A 306 7.13 -11.58 14.05
C ALA A 306 5.80 -11.71 13.28
N LYS A 307 4.70 -11.89 14.01
CA LYS A 307 3.35 -11.96 13.47
C LYS A 307 2.48 -10.87 14.07
N PHE A 308 1.68 -10.24 13.25
CA PHE A 308 0.64 -9.36 13.77
C PHE A 308 -0.35 -10.15 14.63
N PRO A 309 -0.91 -9.55 15.67
CA PRO A 309 -1.96 -10.19 16.46
C PRO A 309 -3.11 -10.67 15.56
N LYS A 310 -3.73 -11.79 15.96
CA LYS A 310 -4.96 -12.22 15.29
C LYS A 310 -6.09 -11.27 15.67
N LEU A 311 -6.90 -10.91 14.71
CA LEU A 311 -8.10 -10.14 14.96
C LEU A 311 -9.03 -10.90 15.91
N THR A 312 -9.75 -10.16 16.74
CA THR A 312 -10.87 -10.72 17.51
C THR A 312 -11.94 -11.24 16.56
N THR A 313 -12.82 -12.13 17.03
CA THR A 313 -13.91 -12.68 16.21
C THR A 313 -14.82 -11.58 15.66
N ASP A 314 -15.08 -10.53 16.45
CA ASP A 314 -15.86 -9.37 16.02
C ASP A 314 -15.21 -8.63 14.86
N LEU A 315 -13.93 -8.26 15.00
CA LEU A 315 -13.20 -7.55 13.93
C LEU A 315 -13.01 -8.42 12.68
N GLN A 316 -12.84 -9.74 12.86
CA GLN A 316 -12.79 -10.67 11.73
C GLN A 316 -14.13 -10.67 10.98
N GLY A 317 -15.26 -10.70 11.69
CA GLY A 317 -16.61 -10.61 11.10
C GLY A 317 -16.84 -9.33 10.31
N ARG A 318 -16.26 -8.20 10.77
CA ARG A 318 -16.34 -6.91 10.04
C ARG A 318 -15.54 -6.88 8.74
N LEU A 319 -14.61 -7.81 8.53
CA LEU A 319 -13.85 -7.98 7.29
C LEU A 319 -14.29 -9.19 6.47
N ASP A 320 -15.34 -9.89 6.91
CA ASP A 320 -15.88 -11.06 6.20
C ASP A 320 -16.75 -10.62 5.02
N CYS A 321 -16.12 -10.18 3.98
CA CYS A 321 -16.71 -9.75 2.73
C CYS A 321 -15.76 -9.94 1.56
N ASP A 322 -16.33 -10.06 0.37
CA ASP A 322 -15.56 -10.08 -0.87
C ASP A 322 -14.81 -8.76 -1.09
N LEU A 323 -13.76 -8.79 -1.90
CA LEU A 323 -13.00 -7.58 -2.26
C LEU A 323 -13.80 -6.67 -3.19
N TYR A 324 -14.69 -7.25 -3.99
CA TYR A 324 -15.49 -6.56 -5.00
C TYR A 324 -16.70 -7.38 -5.36
N GLU A 325 -17.69 -6.73 -5.95
CA GLU A 325 -18.88 -7.35 -6.51
C GLU A 325 -18.98 -7.06 -8.01
N LEU A 326 -19.47 -8.05 -8.76
CA LEU A 326 -19.73 -7.96 -10.18
C LEU A 326 -21.25 -8.11 -10.39
N SER A 327 -21.87 -7.20 -11.13
CA SER A 327 -23.28 -7.34 -11.49
C SER A 327 -23.48 -8.55 -12.42
N GLU A 328 -24.68 -9.10 -12.42
CA GLU A 328 -25.03 -10.25 -13.28
C GLU A 328 -24.78 -9.93 -14.75
N ASP A 329 -25.16 -8.75 -15.22
CA ASP A 329 -24.95 -8.32 -16.59
C ASP A 329 -23.44 -8.27 -16.95
N LEU A 330 -22.63 -7.77 -16.02
CA LEU A 330 -21.18 -7.72 -16.20
C LEU A 330 -20.57 -9.13 -16.23
N ILE A 331 -21.05 -10.05 -15.40
CA ILE A 331 -20.62 -11.45 -15.43
C ILE A 331 -20.90 -12.07 -16.80
N VAL A 332 -22.09 -11.89 -17.35
CA VAL A 332 -22.45 -12.40 -18.69
C VAL A 332 -21.56 -11.81 -19.78
N GLU A 333 -21.25 -10.51 -19.71
CA GLU A 333 -20.34 -9.86 -20.65
C GLU A 333 -18.91 -10.43 -20.56
N ILE A 334 -18.40 -10.63 -19.36
CA ILE A 334 -17.06 -11.22 -19.13
C ILE A 334 -17.01 -12.64 -19.65
N GLU A 335 -18.01 -13.47 -19.38
CA GLU A 335 -18.09 -14.86 -19.86
C GLU A 335 -18.09 -14.94 -21.39
N LYS A 336 -18.88 -14.11 -22.06
CA LYS A 336 -18.86 -13.99 -23.52
C LYS A 336 -17.47 -13.61 -24.05
N SER A 337 -16.80 -12.66 -23.39
CA SER A 337 -15.47 -12.21 -23.79
C SER A 337 -14.39 -13.29 -23.59
N ILE A 338 -14.52 -14.11 -22.52
CA ILE A 338 -13.65 -15.27 -22.29
C ILE A 338 -13.87 -16.32 -23.38
N PHE A 339 -15.11 -16.66 -23.69
CA PHE A 339 -15.44 -17.62 -24.73
C PHE A 339 -14.89 -17.22 -26.11
N GLN A 340 -15.05 -15.95 -26.49
CA GLN A 340 -14.50 -15.42 -27.74
C GLN A 340 -12.96 -15.53 -27.76
N ARG A 341 -12.29 -15.16 -26.67
CA ARG A 341 -10.83 -15.25 -26.53
C ARG A 341 -10.35 -16.70 -26.66
N ASP A 342 -10.98 -17.62 -25.95
CA ASP A 342 -10.57 -19.01 -25.95
C ASP A 342 -10.87 -19.69 -27.31
N SER A 343 -11.93 -19.29 -28.01
CA SER A 343 -12.23 -19.72 -29.39
C SER A 343 -11.14 -19.25 -30.39
N LEU A 344 -10.63 -18.02 -30.25
CA LEU A 344 -9.52 -17.52 -31.06
C LEU A 344 -8.22 -18.33 -30.82
N ILE A 345 -7.93 -18.67 -29.57
CA ILE A 345 -6.74 -19.46 -29.22
C ILE A 345 -6.88 -20.90 -29.77
N GLN A 346 -8.08 -21.47 -29.78
CA GLN A 346 -8.33 -22.80 -30.36
C GLN A 346 -8.20 -22.81 -31.89
N ALA A 347 -8.63 -21.71 -32.56
CA ALA A 347 -8.55 -21.59 -34.00
C ALA A 347 -7.10 -21.37 -34.48
N ASP A 348 -6.29 -20.65 -33.73
CA ASP A 348 -4.88 -20.41 -34.01
C ASP A 348 -4.07 -20.33 -32.71
N THR A 349 -3.26 -21.33 -32.43
CA THR A 349 -2.42 -21.43 -31.22
C THR A 349 -1.30 -20.39 -31.18
N SER A 350 -0.98 -19.75 -32.31
CA SER A 350 -0.02 -18.63 -32.34
C SER A 350 -0.64 -17.33 -31.79
N VAL A 351 -1.96 -17.23 -31.78
CA VAL A 351 -2.70 -16.09 -31.24
C VAL A 351 -2.89 -16.26 -29.73
N LYS A 352 -2.26 -15.38 -28.95
CA LYS A 352 -2.41 -15.36 -27.47
C LYS A 352 -2.86 -13.96 -27.02
N PRO A 353 -4.13 -13.60 -27.23
CA PRO A 353 -4.62 -12.30 -26.74
C PRO A 353 -4.49 -12.24 -25.22
N PRO A 354 -4.00 -11.11 -24.66
CA PRO A 354 -3.85 -10.97 -23.22
C PRO A 354 -5.20 -11.03 -22.51
N GLU A 355 -5.20 -11.58 -21.30
CA GLU A 355 -6.36 -11.52 -20.42
C GLU A 355 -6.62 -10.09 -19.96
N THR A 356 -7.88 -9.67 -19.98
CA THR A 356 -8.27 -8.39 -19.40
C THR A 356 -8.26 -8.47 -17.87
N PHE A 357 -8.18 -7.31 -17.21
CA PHE A 357 -8.29 -7.26 -15.74
C PHE A 357 -9.62 -7.86 -15.24
N LEU A 358 -10.74 -7.53 -15.90
CA LEU A 358 -12.06 -8.08 -15.54
C LEU A 358 -12.12 -9.59 -15.68
N GLN A 359 -11.56 -10.17 -16.76
CA GLN A 359 -11.44 -11.62 -16.91
C GLN A 359 -10.60 -12.25 -15.79
N THR A 360 -9.50 -11.61 -15.41
CA THR A 360 -8.61 -12.09 -14.36
C THR A 360 -9.29 -12.11 -12.99
N ILE A 361 -9.99 -11.02 -12.61
CA ILE A 361 -10.70 -10.96 -11.32
C ILE A 361 -11.87 -11.93 -11.31
N TYR A 362 -12.63 -12.07 -12.39
CA TYR A 362 -13.74 -13.02 -12.49
C TYR A 362 -13.26 -14.48 -12.31
N LYS A 363 -12.22 -14.89 -13.04
CA LYS A 363 -11.63 -16.24 -12.89
C LYS A 363 -11.12 -16.48 -11.48
N ARG A 364 -10.56 -15.47 -10.83
CA ARG A 364 -10.13 -15.55 -9.43
C ARG A 364 -11.32 -15.76 -8.50
N LYS A 365 -12.43 -15.03 -8.69
CA LYS A 365 -13.65 -15.20 -7.90
C LYS A 365 -14.20 -16.62 -8.05
N LEU A 366 -14.26 -17.15 -9.26
CA LEU A 366 -14.68 -18.55 -9.52
C LEU A 366 -13.78 -19.56 -8.80
N LYS A 367 -12.46 -19.36 -8.82
CA LYS A 367 -11.52 -20.26 -8.14
C LYS A 367 -11.68 -20.24 -6.61
N ILE A 368 -11.91 -19.08 -6.03
CA ILE A 368 -12.16 -18.94 -4.59
C ILE A 368 -13.45 -19.66 -4.23
N ARG A 369 -14.54 -19.44 -4.99
CA ARG A 369 -15.83 -20.08 -4.77
C ARG A 369 -15.75 -21.60 -4.86
N ALA A 370 -15.11 -22.14 -5.89
CA ALA A 370 -14.90 -23.59 -6.04
C ALA A 370 -14.05 -24.19 -4.90
N THR A 371 -13.12 -23.43 -4.34
CA THR A 371 -12.31 -23.87 -3.19
C THR A 371 -13.16 -23.89 -1.91
N GLN A 372 -14.04 -22.92 -1.73
CA GLN A 372 -14.96 -22.87 -0.58
C GLN A 372 -15.97 -24.00 -0.63
N GLU A 373 -16.63 -24.20 -1.77
CA GLU A 373 -17.60 -25.30 -1.98
C GLU A 373 -16.98 -26.67 -1.69
N ARG A 374 -15.71 -26.88 -2.05
CA ARG A 374 -14.97 -28.10 -1.69
C ARG A 374 -14.77 -28.24 -0.18
N LYS A 375 -14.43 -27.15 0.52
CA LYS A 375 -14.24 -27.16 1.97
C LYS A 375 -15.55 -27.45 2.69
N ASP A 376 -16.63 -26.81 2.26
CA ASP A 376 -17.97 -26.99 2.83
C ASP A 376 -18.48 -28.43 2.62
N SER A 377 -18.23 -29.01 1.44
CA SER A 377 -18.53 -30.43 1.16
C SER A 377 -17.73 -31.40 2.05
N ILE A 378 -16.43 -31.10 2.30
CA ILE A 378 -15.60 -31.92 3.19
C ILE A 378 -16.06 -31.77 4.64
N ALA A 379 -16.38 -30.55 5.10
CA ALA A 379 -16.88 -30.29 6.45
C ALA A 379 -18.20 -31.04 6.69
N SER A 380 -19.18 -30.94 5.75
CA SER A 380 -20.44 -31.68 5.83
C SER A 380 -20.25 -33.20 5.84
N ALA A 381 -19.30 -33.72 5.06
CA ALA A 381 -18.99 -35.14 5.07
C ALA A 381 -18.36 -35.62 6.39
N LEU A 382 -17.54 -34.80 7.01
CA LEU A 382 -16.94 -35.07 8.34
C LEU A 382 -17.99 -35.04 9.45
N GLU A 383 -18.93 -34.08 9.44
CA GLU A 383 -20.04 -34.02 10.38
C GLU A 383 -20.95 -35.26 10.30
N ILE A 384 -21.18 -35.79 9.09
CA ILE A 384 -21.95 -37.04 8.90
C ILE A 384 -21.20 -38.26 9.46
N LEU A 385 -19.86 -38.27 9.37
CA LEU A 385 -19.06 -39.39 9.88
C LEU A 385 -18.82 -39.30 11.40
N GLU A 386 -18.88 -38.14 12.02
CA GLU A 386 -18.74 -37.96 13.47
C GLU A 386 -20.10 -38.03 14.22
N GLY A 387 -21.21 -37.87 13.52
CA GLY A 387 -22.59 -37.94 14.10
C GLY A 387 -23.29 -39.30 13.99
N GLY A 388 -22.62 -40.34 13.48
CA GLY A 388 -23.08 -41.73 13.44
C GLY A 388 -22.28 -42.59 14.43
#